data_d6662f869d6e0f937e7d2d4bbbf11d6c
#
_entry.id   d6662f869d6e0f937e7d2d4bbbf11d6c
#
_cell.length_a   1.000
_cell.length_b   1.000
_cell.length_c   1.000
_cell.angle_alpha   90.00
_cell.angle_beta   90.00
_cell.angle_gamma   90.00
#
_symmetry.space_group_name_H-M   'P 1'
#
loop_
_entity.id
_entity.type
_entity.pdbx_description
1 polymer ?
#
loop_
_entity_poly.entity_id
_entity_poly.type
_entity_poly.pdbx_seq_one_letter_code
_entity_poly.pdbx_strand_id
1 'polypeptide(L)'
;MKRSKKLITVISIFFLVIVSVIIARTMIGAHFQKKFSKRPPPGIIVTDVRNENFFEKIDSFGTAISKKTTSFRIKKNELLSELKLKDYVKEGQTIVKLKERIITAPFNGILGYRGLTEDTLDSENSIIITLDDNSIIYSDLKIPETFANEIKKNLPIEAKFSGNKNKLYSGKVDGVSSRINAETRSLLIRIKINNDKFELIPGSLLEVTIKFNERSSLGVPDTSIMLEGDKAFVYKVIENNNIEKKEVTIGIRNEGLVEILFGLDEGDTIVAAGLKKVNPKGKIKPIKK
;
A
#
# COMPACT_ATOMS: atom_id res chain seq x y z
N MET A 1 -8.63 93.21 -28.42
CA MET A 1 -9.72 92.32 -27.88
C MET A 1 -9.96 91.00 -28.62
N LYS A 2 -9.68 90.86 -29.91
CA LYS A 2 -9.92 89.56 -30.61
C LYS A 2 -8.90 88.44 -30.30
N ARG A 3 -7.65 88.76 -29.89
CA ARG A 3 -6.60 87.70 -29.51
C ARG A 3 -6.83 87.04 -28.18
N SER A 4 -7.32 87.80 -27.16
CA SER A 4 -7.60 87.22 -25.83
C SER A 4 -8.78 86.28 -25.84
N LYS A 5 -9.82 86.53 -26.64
CA LYS A 5 -10.96 85.59 -26.77
C LYS A 5 -10.56 84.25 -27.40
N LYS A 6 -9.70 84.28 -28.41
CA LYS A 6 -9.17 83.05 -29.01
C LYS A 6 -8.31 82.21 -28.01
N LEU A 7 -7.52 82.85 -27.15
CA LEU A 7 -6.69 82.24 -26.16
C LEU A 7 -7.57 81.51 -25.07
N ILE A 8 -8.63 82.22 -24.60
CA ILE A 8 -9.59 81.69 -23.66
C ILE A 8 -10.32 80.45 -24.19
N THR A 9 -10.73 80.53 -25.50
CA THR A 9 -11.40 79.37 -26.15
C THR A 9 -10.48 78.14 -26.24
N VAL A 10 -9.21 78.34 -26.58
CA VAL A 10 -8.24 77.25 -26.68
C VAL A 10 -7.97 76.61 -25.30
N ILE A 11 -7.83 77.44 -24.26
CA ILE A 11 -7.64 76.95 -22.87
C ILE A 11 -8.90 76.21 -22.41
N SER A 12 -10.12 76.66 -22.68
CA SER A 12 -11.35 76.00 -22.35
C SER A 12 -11.49 74.65 -23.05
N ILE A 13 -11.14 74.58 -24.35
CA ILE A 13 -11.16 73.28 -25.07
C ILE A 13 -10.13 72.28 -24.47
N PHE A 14 -8.93 72.77 -24.15
CA PHE A 14 -7.89 71.95 -23.50
C PHE A 14 -8.35 71.43 -22.15
N PHE A 15 -9.00 72.27 -21.33
CA PHE A 15 -9.52 71.85 -20.05
C PHE A 15 -10.66 70.82 -20.19
N LEU A 16 -11.52 70.97 -21.20
CA LEU A 16 -12.63 70.07 -21.49
C LEU A 16 -12.12 68.75 -22.00
N VAL A 17 -11.04 68.68 -22.74
CA VAL A 17 -10.38 67.43 -23.15
C VAL A 17 -9.77 66.71 -21.95
N ILE A 18 -9.07 67.44 -21.04
CA ILE A 18 -8.52 66.87 -19.83
C ILE A 18 -9.63 66.28 -18.94
N VAL A 19 -10.71 66.99 -18.71
CA VAL A 19 -11.84 66.49 -17.92
C VAL A 19 -12.48 65.26 -18.57
N SER A 20 -12.65 65.27 -19.91
CA SER A 20 -13.15 64.12 -20.67
C SER A 20 -12.24 62.89 -20.52
N VAL A 21 -10.91 63.06 -20.58
CA VAL A 21 -9.94 61.95 -20.37
C VAL A 21 -10.00 61.42 -18.94
N ILE A 22 -10.13 62.32 -17.94
CA ILE A 22 -10.25 61.90 -16.54
C ILE A 22 -11.54 61.09 -16.32
N ILE A 23 -12.68 61.56 -16.85
CA ILE A 23 -13.96 60.85 -16.78
C ILE A 23 -13.90 59.50 -17.48
N ALA A 24 -13.32 59.45 -18.68
CA ALA A 24 -13.14 58.20 -19.42
C ALA A 24 -12.27 57.23 -18.64
N ARG A 25 -11.18 57.68 -18.06
CA ARG A 25 -10.26 56.84 -17.24
C ARG A 25 -10.95 56.29 -15.98
N THR A 26 -11.73 57.11 -15.28
CA THR A 26 -12.49 56.67 -14.10
C THR A 26 -13.63 55.72 -14.46
N MET A 27 -14.36 55.95 -15.56
CA MET A 27 -15.40 55.01 -16.03
C MET A 27 -14.81 53.68 -16.50
N ILE A 28 -13.71 53.72 -17.25
CA ILE A 28 -12.99 52.51 -17.67
C ILE A 28 -12.47 51.75 -16.45
N GLY A 29 -11.84 52.47 -15.50
CA GLY A 29 -11.36 51.87 -14.25
C GLY A 29 -12.48 51.20 -13.44
N ALA A 30 -13.61 51.89 -13.28
CA ALA A 30 -14.77 51.33 -12.58
C ALA A 30 -15.43 50.15 -13.32
N HIS A 31 -15.45 50.17 -14.67
CA HIS A 31 -15.93 49.07 -15.48
C HIS A 31 -15.02 47.84 -15.37
N PHE A 32 -13.71 48.02 -15.43
CA PHE A 32 -12.74 46.94 -15.23
C PHE A 32 -12.78 46.39 -13.83
N GLN A 33 -12.85 47.21 -12.78
CA GLN A 33 -13.04 46.74 -11.41
C GLN A 33 -14.32 45.91 -11.27
N LYS A 34 -15.45 46.34 -11.82
CA LYS A 34 -16.72 45.59 -11.78
C LYS A 34 -16.63 44.23 -12.51
N LYS A 35 -15.93 44.17 -13.64
CA LYS A 35 -15.84 42.99 -14.49
C LYS A 35 -14.81 41.98 -14.02
N PHE A 36 -13.74 42.41 -13.37
CA PHE A 36 -12.62 41.55 -12.95
C PHE A 36 -12.50 41.32 -11.42
N SER A 37 -13.26 42.08 -10.60
CA SER A 37 -13.25 41.90 -9.13
C SER A 37 -14.03 40.67 -8.63
N LYS A 38 -14.85 40.07 -9.48
CA LYS A 38 -15.61 38.85 -9.15
C LYS A 38 -15.15 37.67 -10.01
N ARG A 39 -13.93 37.20 -9.82
CA ARG A 39 -13.58 35.86 -10.33
C ARG A 39 -14.52 34.86 -9.64
N PRO A 40 -15.22 34.01 -10.40
CA PRO A 40 -16.03 32.96 -9.76
C PRO A 40 -15.14 32.11 -8.84
N PRO A 41 -15.65 31.68 -7.69
CA PRO A 41 -14.89 30.86 -6.77
C PRO A 41 -14.38 29.61 -7.50
N PRO A 42 -13.11 29.23 -7.30
CA PRO A 42 -12.54 28.05 -7.95
C PRO A 42 -13.30 26.78 -7.57
N GLY A 43 -13.56 25.91 -8.55
CA GLY A 43 -14.06 24.57 -8.30
C GLY A 43 -12.98 23.74 -7.60
N ILE A 44 -13.28 23.25 -6.42
CA ILE A 44 -12.35 22.50 -5.56
C ILE A 44 -13.00 21.19 -5.17
N ILE A 45 -12.25 20.09 -5.28
CA ILE A 45 -12.70 18.77 -4.89
C ILE A 45 -12.73 18.71 -3.36
N VAL A 46 -13.87 18.35 -2.82
CA VAL A 46 -14.09 18.18 -1.37
C VAL A 46 -14.51 16.76 -1.05
N THR A 47 -14.26 16.32 0.18
CA THR A 47 -14.71 15.04 0.72
C THR A 47 -15.15 15.23 2.16
N ASP A 48 -16.00 14.33 2.62
CA ASP A 48 -16.41 14.28 4.01
C ASP A 48 -15.46 13.36 4.79
N VAL A 49 -15.09 13.76 5.99
CA VAL A 49 -14.27 12.97 6.92
C VAL A 49 -15.09 11.79 7.42
N ARG A 50 -14.54 10.58 7.34
CA ARG A 50 -15.20 9.34 7.72
C ARG A 50 -14.28 8.47 8.56
N ASN A 51 -14.89 7.54 9.29
CA ASN A 51 -14.15 6.46 9.91
C ASN A 51 -13.65 5.47 8.84
N GLU A 52 -12.36 5.20 8.87
CA GLU A 52 -11.64 4.29 7.97
C GLU A 52 -10.80 3.32 8.79
N ASN A 53 -10.48 2.17 8.22
CA ASN A 53 -9.63 1.19 8.88
C ASN A 53 -8.16 1.50 8.66
N PHE A 54 -7.45 1.70 9.76
CA PHE A 54 -6.01 1.90 9.76
C PHE A 54 -5.30 0.75 10.44
N PHE A 55 -4.14 0.38 9.92
CA PHE A 55 -3.29 -0.67 10.47
C PHE A 55 -1.82 -0.31 10.28
N GLU A 56 -1.00 -0.76 11.19
CA GLU A 56 0.45 -0.77 11.01
C GLU A 56 0.86 -2.02 10.25
N LYS A 57 1.94 -1.95 9.49
CA LYS A 57 2.44 -3.08 8.72
C LYS A 57 3.94 -3.20 8.80
N ILE A 58 4.42 -4.43 8.69
CA ILE A 58 5.81 -4.75 8.50
C ILE A 58 5.96 -5.72 7.35
N ASP A 59 6.90 -5.43 6.46
CA ASP A 59 7.25 -6.28 5.34
C ASP A 59 8.49 -7.10 5.68
N SER A 60 8.46 -8.39 5.35
CA SER A 60 9.55 -9.33 5.56
C SER A 60 9.59 -10.37 4.45
N PHE A 61 10.66 -11.14 4.40
CA PHE A 61 10.88 -12.17 3.39
C PHE A 61 11.15 -13.51 4.06
N GLY A 62 10.71 -14.58 3.41
CA GLY A 62 10.99 -15.92 3.86
C GLY A 62 10.94 -16.93 2.72
N THR A 63 11.36 -18.14 3.01
CA THR A 63 11.30 -19.25 2.07
C THR A 63 10.08 -20.12 2.37
N ALA A 64 9.36 -20.51 1.34
CA ALA A 64 8.25 -21.44 1.44
C ALA A 64 8.72 -22.83 1.89
N ILE A 65 8.12 -23.38 2.93
CA ILE A 65 8.44 -24.68 3.53
C ILE A 65 7.20 -25.54 3.49
N SER A 66 7.31 -26.77 3.01
CA SER A 66 6.23 -27.77 3.04
C SER A 66 5.81 -28.10 4.47
N LYS A 67 4.56 -28.46 4.66
CA LYS A 67 4.05 -28.95 5.94
C LYS A 67 4.77 -30.20 6.42
N LYS A 68 5.05 -31.12 5.50
CA LYS A 68 5.86 -32.32 5.70
C LYS A 68 6.71 -32.60 4.47
N THR A 69 7.90 -33.05 4.69
CA THR A 69 8.80 -33.51 3.64
C THR A 69 9.45 -34.82 4.05
N THR A 70 9.51 -35.77 3.16
CA THR A 70 10.35 -36.97 3.31
C THR A 70 11.09 -37.24 2.02
N SER A 71 12.21 -37.93 2.12
CA SER A 71 13.00 -38.30 0.94
C SER A 71 13.44 -39.75 1.02
N PHE A 72 13.46 -40.38 -0.14
CA PHE A 72 13.90 -41.76 -0.32
C PHE A 72 15.07 -41.77 -1.27
N ARG A 73 16.20 -42.29 -0.80
CA ARG A 73 17.37 -42.51 -1.68
C ARG A 73 17.27 -43.93 -2.23
N ILE A 74 17.34 -44.03 -3.56
CA ILE A 74 17.26 -45.31 -4.30
C ILE A 74 18.39 -45.38 -5.34
N LYS A 75 18.85 -46.58 -5.64
CA LYS A 75 19.78 -46.81 -6.72
C LYS A 75 19.03 -46.99 -8.04
N LYS A 76 19.53 -46.42 -9.13
CA LYS A 76 18.87 -46.48 -10.46
C LYS A 76 18.72 -47.94 -10.94
N ASN A 77 19.69 -48.82 -10.62
CA ASN A 77 19.64 -50.22 -10.97
C ASN A 77 18.64 -51.08 -10.17
N GLU A 78 18.08 -50.54 -9.10
CA GLU A 78 16.99 -51.20 -8.31
C GLU A 78 15.60 -50.93 -8.90
N LEU A 79 15.45 -49.91 -9.77
CA LEU A 79 14.16 -49.52 -10.35
C LEU A 79 13.57 -50.61 -11.25
N LEU A 80 12.30 -50.93 -11.03
CA LEU A 80 11.53 -51.82 -11.87
C LEU A 80 10.52 -51.04 -12.77
N SER A 81 10.30 -49.77 -12.48
CA SER A 81 9.36 -48.90 -13.24
C SER A 81 9.87 -47.47 -13.32
N GLU A 82 9.46 -46.74 -14.33
CA GLU A 82 9.76 -45.30 -14.46
C GLU A 82 9.12 -44.51 -13.31
N LEU A 83 9.83 -43.49 -12.85
CA LEU A 83 9.34 -42.57 -11.84
C LEU A 83 8.45 -41.51 -12.51
N LYS A 84 7.25 -41.38 -12.02
CA LYS A 84 6.36 -40.27 -12.39
C LYS A 84 6.66 -39.07 -11.51
N LEU A 85 6.93 -37.93 -12.15
CA LEU A 85 7.27 -36.68 -11.51
C LEU A 85 6.03 -35.80 -11.34
N LYS A 86 5.97 -35.08 -10.20
CA LYS A 86 4.89 -34.14 -9.86
C LYS A 86 3.49 -34.79 -9.74
N ASP A 87 3.43 -36.09 -9.61
CA ASP A 87 2.17 -36.77 -9.35
C ASP A 87 1.76 -36.58 -7.87
N TYR A 88 0.49 -36.29 -7.67
CA TYR A 88 -0.10 -36.33 -6.33
C TYR A 88 -0.35 -37.78 -5.94
N VAL A 89 0.18 -38.18 -4.80
CA VAL A 89 -0.01 -39.53 -4.25
C VAL A 89 -0.73 -39.48 -2.91
N LYS A 90 -1.53 -40.52 -2.65
CA LYS A 90 -2.23 -40.67 -1.39
C LYS A 90 -1.40 -41.53 -0.44
N GLU A 91 -1.60 -41.35 0.87
CA GLU A 91 -1.01 -42.19 1.90
C GLU A 91 -1.25 -43.67 1.61
N GLY A 92 -0.23 -44.51 1.76
CA GLY A 92 -0.24 -45.95 1.46
C GLY A 92 -0.09 -46.26 -0.04
N GLN A 93 -0.20 -45.29 -0.95
CA GLN A 93 -0.05 -45.55 -2.39
C GLN A 93 1.42 -45.91 -2.72
N THR A 94 1.61 -46.88 -3.61
CA THR A 94 2.95 -47.24 -4.10
C THR A 94 3.55 -46.11 -4.91
N ILE A 95 4.71 -45.59 -4.49
CA ILE A 95 5.50 -44.61 -5.17
C ILE A 95 6.36 -45.29 -6.23
N VAL A 96 7.11 -46.33 -5.82
CA VAL A 96 8.00 -47.04 -6.72
C VAL A 96 8.18 -48.49 -6.27
N LYS A 97 8.29 -49.41 -7.24
CA LYS A 97 8.64 -50.80 -7.01
C LYS A 97 10.14 -50.99 -7.31
N LEU A 98 10.88 -51.44 -6.34
CA LEU A 98 12.26 -51.81 -6.44
C LEU A 98 12.38 -53.35 -6.47
N LYS A 99 13.54 -53.89 -6.84
CA LYS A 99 13.79 -55.31 -6.96
C LYS A 99 13.51 -56.07 -5.65
N GLU A 100 13.87 -55.46 -4.50
CA GLU A 100 13.81 -56.12 -3.20
C GLU A 100 12.75 -55.51 -2.25
N ARG A 101 12.20 -54.36 -2.58
CA ARG A 101 11.25 -53.63 -1.72
C ARG A 101 10.30 -52.75 -2.51
N ILE A 102 9.19 -52.42 -1.88
CA ILE A 102 8.21 -51.43 -2.39
C ILE A 102 8.28 -50.20 -1.49
N ILE A 103 8.34 -49.01 -2.09
CA ILE A 103 8.24 -47.73 -1.37
C ILE A 103 6.82 -47.23 -1.51
N THR A 104 6.17 -47.00 -0.38
CA THR A 104 4.82 -46.42 -0.30
C THR A 104 4.85 -45.02 0.30
N ALA A 105 3.85 -44.20 -0.01
CA ALA A 105 3.72 -42.87 0.51
C ALA A 105 3.31 -42.88 2.00
N PRO A 106 4.09 -42.31 2.91
CA PRO A 106 3.75 -42.25 4.34
C PRO A 106 2.71 -41.18 4.66
N PHE A 107 2.37 -40.29 3.72
CA PHE A 107 1.33 -39.26 3.79
C PHE A 107 0.96 -38.79 2.38
N ASN A 108 -0.14 -38.07 2.29
CA ASN A 108 -0.57 -37.45 1.00
C ASN A 108 0.42 -36.35 0.58
N GLY A 109 0.82 -36.31 -0.69
CA GLY A 109 1.75 -35.28 -1.15
C GLY A 109 2.05 -35.33 -2.62
N ILE A 110 2.95 -34.46 -3.03
CA ILE A 110 3.43 -34.33 -4.41
C ILE A 110 4.83 -34.94 -4.48
N LEU A 111 5.04 -35.80 -5.48
CA LEU A 111 6.34 -36.40 -5.75
C LEU A 111 7.22 -35.45 -6.53
N GLY A 112 8.44 -35.30 -6.07
CA GLY A 112 9.55 -34.70 -6.79
C GLY A 112 10.73 -35.65 -6.86
N TYR A 113 11.73 -35.34 -7.68
CA TYR A 113 13.00 -36.03 -7.62
C TYR A 113 14.15 -35.08 -7.87
N ARG A 114 15.32 -35.47 -7.36
CA ARG A 114 16.58 -34.80 -7.61
C ARG A 114 17.66 -35.84 -7.89
N GLY A 115 18.37 -35.70 -9.02
CA GLY A 115 19.65 -36.41 -9.24
C GLY A 115 20.69 -35.91 -8.24
N LEU A 116 21.54 -36.78 -7.72
CA LEU A 116 22.72 -36.34 -6.96
C LEU A 116 23.74 -35.72 -7.92
N THR A 117 24.38 -34.64 -7.51
CA THR A 117 25.49 -34.01 -8.25
C THR A 117 26.75 -34.87 -8.19
N GLU A 118 27.63 -34.74 -9.15
CA GLU A 118 28.81 -35.59 -9.38
C GLU A 118 29.80 -35.66 -8.21
N ASP A 119 29.73 -34.72 -7.25
CA ASP A 119 30.67 -34.63 -6.13
C ASP A 119 30.37 -35.56 -4.91
N THR A 120 29.36 -36.39 -5.00
CA THR A 120 29.01 -37.35 -3.92
C THR A 120 29.36 -38.79 -4.34
N LEU A 121 30.09 -39.49 -3.51
CA LEU A 121 30.34 -40.93 -3.65
C LEU A 121 29.03 -41.66 -4.01
N ASP A 122 29.00 -42.43 -5.11
CA ASP A 122 27.82 -43.09 -5.66
C ASP A 122 26.76 -42.19 -6.36
N SER A 123 27.09 -40.97 -6.75
CA SER A 123 26.12 -40.01 -7.30
C SER A 123 25.51 -40.42 -8.64
N GLU A 124 26.27 -40.99 -9.53
CA GLU A 124 25.80 -41.38 -10.87
C GLU A 124 24.70 -42.45 -10.86
N ASN A 125 24.65 -43.28 -9.82
CA ASN A 125 23.74 -44.43 -9.72
C ASN A 125 22.58 -44.23 -8.72
N SER A 126 22.51 -43.06 -8.11
CA SER A 126 21.46 -42.80 -7.08
C SER A 126 20.57 -41.64 -7.46
N ILE A 127 19.31 -41.76 -7.11
CA ILE A 127 18.30 -40.69 -7.19
C ILE A 127 17.65 -40.50 -5.82
N ILE A 128 17.25 -39.26 -5.55
CA ILE A 128 16.43 -38.92 -4.38
C ILE A 128 15.02 -38.62 -4.86
N ILE A 129 14.05 -39.39 -4.38
CA ILE A 129 12.64 -39.09 -4.53
C ILE A 129 12.24 -38.28 -3.32
N THR A 130 11.59 -37.13 -3.51
CA THR A 130 10.98 -36.34 -2.43
C THR A 130 9.48 -36.50 -2.47
N LEU A 131 8.86 -36.55 -1.29
CA LEU A 131 7.43 -36.46 -1.14
C LEU A 131 7.12 -35.28 -0.21
N ASP A 132 6.38 -34.31 -0.73
CA ASP A 132 6.09 -33.06 -0.06
C ASP A 132 4.58 -32.86 0.12
N ASP A 133 4.13 -32.73 1.39
CA ASP A 133 2.77 -32.27 1.70
C ASP A 133 2.75 -30.75 1.62
N ASN A 134 2.35 -30.24 0.48
CA ASN A 134 2.25 -28.82 0.18
C ASN A 134 0.86 -28.23 0.42
N SER A 135 -0.04 -28.97 1.07
CA SER A 135 -1.40 -28.46 1.39
C SER A 135 -1.39 -27.23 2.28
N ILE A 136 -0.33 -27.08 3.06
CA ILE A 136 -0.01 -25.94 3.89
C ILE A 136 1.44 -25.56 3.63
N ILE A 137 1.67 -24.28 3.41
CA ILE A 137 3.01 -23.69 3.34
C ILE A 137 3.29 -22.93 4.63
N TYR A 138 4.43 -23.21 5.21
CA TYR A 138 5.03 -22.43 6.29
C TYR A 138 6.13 -21.56 5.74
N SER A 139 6.45 -20.49 6.45
CA SER A 139 7.69 -19.73 6.23
C SER A 139 8.16 -19.14 7.55
N ASP A 140 9.45 -19.17 7.76
CA ASP A 140 10.09 -18.58 8.93
C ASP A 140 10.61 -17.19 8.54
N LEU A 141 10.18 -16.15 9.27
CA LEU A 141 10.48 -14.76 9.02
C LEU A 141 11.27 -14.18 10.19
N LYS A 142 12.19 -13.27 9.86
CA LYS A 142 12.93 -12.49 10.85
C LYS A 142 12.31 -11.09 10.94
N ILE A 143 11.82 -10.74 12.11
CA ILE A 143 11.19 -9.45 12.40
C ILE A 143 12.09 -8.65 13.34
N PRO A 144 12.38 -7.36 13.09
CA PRO A 144 13.16 -6.53 13.99
C PRO A 144 12.60 -6.52 15.42
N GLU A 145 13.47 -6.54 16.43
CA GLU A 145 13.06 -6.61 17.84
C GLU A 145 12.17 -5.44 18.28
N THR A 146 12.22 -4.31 17.58
CA THR A 146 11.37 -3.15 17.84
C THR A 146 9.87 -3.44 17.71
N PHE A 147 9.52 -4.48 16.96
CA PHE A 147 8.13 -4.91 16.75
C PHE A 147 7.75 -6.15 17.61
N ALA A 148 8.64 -6.61 18.49
CA ALA A 148 8.43 -7.85 19.22
C ALA A 148 7.16 -7.88 20.09
N ASN A 149 6.77 -6.73 20.64
CA ASN A 149 5.57 -6.61 21.47
C ASN A 149 4.26 -6.62 20.66
N GLU A 150 4.35 -6.23 19.39
CA GLU A 150 3.19 -6.11 18.50
C GLU A 150 2.87 -7.42 17.79
N ILE A 151 3.89 -8.25 17.54
CA ILE A 151 3.72 -9.51 16.82
C ILE A 151 3.19 -10.60 17.71
N LYS A 152 1.99 -11.09 17.40
CA LYS A 152 1.27 -12.13 18.15
C LYS A 152 0.83 -13.25 17.23
N LYS A 153 0.60 -14.43 17.82
CA LYS A 153 -0.02 -15.56 17.11
C LYS A 153 -1.40 -15.15 16.57
N ASN A 154 -1.73 -15.66 15.38
CA ASN A 154 -2.96 -15.40 14.61
C ASN A 154 -3.08 -14.02 13.97
N LEU A 155 -2.08 -13.14 14.04
CA LEU A 155 -2.08 -11.92 13.22
C LEU A 155 -2.24 -12.28 11.73
N PRO A 156 -3.08 -11.53 10.98
CA PRO A 156 -3.25 -11.76 9.56
C PRO A 156 -1.98 -11.37 8.80
N ILE A 157 -1.69 -12.14 7.76
CA ILE A 157 -0.61 -11.83 6.83
C ILE A 157 -1.09 -11.91 5.39
N GLU A 158 -0.45 -11.15 4.54
CA GLU A 158 -0.55 -11.25 3.09
C GLU A 158 0.82 -11.63 2.52
N ALA A 159 0.85 -12.61 1.65
CA ALA A 159 2.08 -13.06 1.01
C ALA A 159 1.99 -12.94 -0.51
N LYS A 160 3.09 -12.52 -1.13
CA LYS A 160 3.30 -12.56 -2.58
C LYS A 160 4.31 -13.64 -2.90
N PHE A 161 4.02 -14.42 -3.90
CA PHE A 161 4.92 -15.43 -4.44
C PHE A 161 5.60 -14.87 -5.70
N SER A 162 6.91 -14.96 -5.77
CA SER A 162 7.70 -14.42 -6.90
C SER A 162 7.30 -15.01 -8.27
N GLY A 163 6.81 -16.25 -8.29
CA GLY A 163 6.31 -16.91 -9.50
C GLY A 163 4.92 -16.46 -9.96
N ASN A 164 4.15 -15.76 -9.09
CA ASN A 164 2.83 -15.19 -9.43
C ASN A 164 2.62 -13.85 -8.70
N LYS A 165 3.24 -12.80 -9.22
CA LYS A 165 3.28 -11.46 -8.59
C LYS A 165 1.91 -10.78 -8.46
N ASN A 166 0.92 -11.20 -9.25
CA ASN A 166 -0.40 -10.57 -9.27
C ASN A 166 -1.38 -11.19 -8.26
N LYS A 167 -0.96 -12.24 -7.56
CA LYS A 167 -1.80 -12.95 -6.59
C LYS A 167 -1.30 -12.76 -5.18
N LEU A 168 -2.23 -12.38 -4.29
CA LEU A 168 -2.03 -12.35 -2.85
C LEU A 168 -2.53 -13.64 -2.23
N TYR A 169 -1.74 -14.19 -1.32
CA TYR A 169 -2.07 -15.37 -0.52
C TYR A 169 -2.24 -14.93 0.92
N SER A 170 -3.43 -15.15 1.45
CA SER A 170 -3.73 -14.83 2.84
C SER A 170 -3.30 -15.96 3.77
N GLY A 171 -2.79 -15.59 4.92
CA GLY A 171 -2.36 -16.51 5.94
C GLY A 171 -2.38 -15.87 7.32
N LYS A 172 -1.68 -16.49 8.26
CA LYS A 172 -1.56 -15.97 9.62
C LYS A 172 -0.23 -16.35 10.27
N VAL A 173 0.14 -15.60 11.30
CA VAL A 173 1.24 -15.96 12.19
C VAL A 173 0.85 -17.22 12.96
N ASP A 174 1.60 -18.31 12.79
CA ASP A 174 1.36 -19.61 13.44
C ASP A 174 2.11 -19.73 14.76
N GLY A 175 3.32 -19.18 14.81
CA GLY A 175 4.15 -19.21 16.02
C GLY A 175 5.10 -18.03 16.11
N VAL A 176 5.43 -17.65 17.33
CA VAL A 176 6.38 -16.58 17.66
C VAL A 176 7.42 -17.17 18.59
N SER A 177 8.71 -16.95 18.31
CA SER A 177 9.80 -17.39 19.16
C SER A 177 9.72 -16.72 20.54
N SER A 178 10.08 -17.43 21.57
CA SER A 178 10.18 -16.89 22.94
C SER A 178 11.48 -16.09 23.19
N ARG A 179 12.37 -16.02 22.20
CA ARG A 179 13.69 -15.37 22.33
C ARG A 179 14.00 -14.53 21.10
N ILE A 180 14.64 -13.41 21.35
CA ILE A 180 15.25 -12.56 20.32
C ILE A 180 16.65 -13.09 20.03
N ASN A 181 17.01 -13.16 18.76
CA ASN A 181 18.39 -13.45 18.37
C ASN A 181 19.23 -12.19 18.61
N ALA A 182 20.19 -12.28 19.54
CA ALA A 182 21.01 -11.16 19.96
C ALA A 182 21.98 -10.64 18.87
N GLU A 183 22.42 -11.51 17.96
CA GLU A 183 23.32 -11.14 16.87
C GLU A 183 22.61 -10.35 15.78
N THR A 184 21.42 -10.82 15.41
CA THR A 184 20.65 -10.20 14.31
C THR A 184 19.59 -9.21 14.79
N ARG A 185 19.42 -9.04 16.11
CA ARG A 185 18.39 -8.19 16.72
C ARG A 185 17.02 -8.44 16.12
N SER A 186 16.66 -9.71 15.96
CA SER A 186 15.41 -10.13 15.33
C SER A 186 14.67 -11.21 16.12
N LEU A 187 13.35 -11.14 16.04
CA LEU A 187 12.42 -12.15 16.51
C LEU A 187 12.11 -13.10 15.35
N LEU A 188 12.26 -14.40 15.57
CA LEU A 188 11.85 -15.41 14.60
C LEU A 188 10.36 -15.70 14.76
N ILE A 189 9.64 -15.64 13.67
CA ILE A 189 8.22 -16.03 13.61
C ILE A 189 7.98 -17.04 12.51
N ARG A 190 6.98 -17.88 12.69
CA ARG A 190 6.50 -18.80 11.66
C ARG A 190 5.13 -18.38 11.19
N ILE A 191 4.95 -18.25 9.89
CA ILE A 191 3.65 -18.03 9.26
C ILE A 191 3.13 -19.32 8.65
N LYS A 192 1.81 -19.36 8.45
CA LYS A 192 1.08 -20.47 7.85
C LYS A 192 0.14 -19.94 6.78
N ILE A 193 0.18 -20.54 5.58
CA ILE A 193 -0.65 -20.24 4.43
C ILE A 193 -1.31 -21.52 3.94
N ASN A 194 -2.62 -21.54 3.76
CA ASN A 194 -3.31 -22.66 3.11
C ASN A 194 -3.01 -22.63 1.61
N ASN A 195 -2.68 -23.78 1.05
CA ASN A 195 -2.25 -23.93 -0.34
C ASN A 195 -3.07 -25.02 -1.06
N ASP A 196 -4.40 -24.91 -0.96
CA ASP A 196 -5.33 -25.93 -1.47
C ASP A 196 -5.19 -26.19 -2.98
N LYS A 197 -4.71 -25.19 -3.73
CA LYS A 197 -4.47 -25.30 -5.18
C LYS A 197 -3.04 -25.68 -5.53
N PHE A 198 -2.18 -25.93 -4.56
CA PHE A 198 -0.76 -26.28 -4.75
C PHE A 198 0.03 -25.29 -5.60
N GLU A 199 -0.37 -24.01 -5.58
CA GLU A 199 0.27 -22.95 -6.38
C GLU A 199 1.59 -22.45 -5.75
N LEU A 200 1.68 -22.48 -4.42
CA LEU A 200 2.91 -22.13 -3.71
C LEU A 200 3.83 -23.34 -3.71
N ILE A 201 5.02 -23.13 -4.24
CA ILE A 201 6.03 -24.19 -4.39
C ILE A 201 7.07 -24.07 -3.27
N PRO A 202 7.37 -25.15 -2.52
CA PRO A 202 8.42 -25.14 -1.53
C PRO A 202 9.77 -24.71 -2.11
N GLY A 203 10.55 -23.99 -1.32
CA GLY A 203 11.82 -23.40 -1.74
C GLY A 203 11.69 -22.02 -2.40
N SER A 204 10.47 -21.58 -2.73
CA SER A 204 10.27 -20.26 -3.35
C SER A 204 10.33 -19.13 -2.32
N LEU A 205 10.70 -17.94 -2.81
CA LEU A 205 10.69 -16.70 -2.03
C LEU A 205 9.26 -16.20 -1.85
N LEU A 206 8.92 -15.89 -0.61
CA LEU A 206 7.69 -15.20 -0.23
C LEU A 206 8.01 -13.81 0.32
N GLU A 207 7.37 -12.80 -0.25
CA GLU A 207 7.31 -11.45 0.31
C GLU A 207 6.06 -11.40 1.19
N VAL A 208 6.23 -11.11 2.47
CA VAL A 208 5.15 -11.20 3.46
C VAL A 208 4.94 -9.87 4.15
N THR A 209 3.71 -9.38 4.10
CA THR A 209 3.24 -8.22 4.85
C THR A 209 2.42 -8.71 6.05
N ILE A 210 2.79 -8.30 7.24
CA ILE A 210 2.08 -8.58 8.49
C ILE A 210 1.36 -7.29 8.89
N LYS A 211 0.05 -7.37 9.12
CA LYS A 211 -0.77 -6.25 9.58
C LYS A 211 -1.05 -6.39 11.06
N PHE A 212 -0.92 -5.30 11.81
CA PHE A 212 -1.15 -5.26 13.26
C PHE A 212 -1.68 -3.89 13.68
N ASN A 213 -2.10 -3.75 14.95
CA ASN A 213 -2.69 -2.52 15.50
C ASN A 213 -3.83 -1.96 14.62
N GLU A 214 -4.69 -2.86 14.12
CA GLU A 214 -5.84 -2.49 13.33
C GLU A 214 -6.85 -1.72 14.19
N ARG A 215 -7.27 -0.54 13.70
CA ARG A 215 -8.21 0.33 14.39
C ARG A 215 -9.04 1.14 13.41
N SER A 216 -10.25 1.50 13.83
CA SER A 216 -11.09 2.46 13.12
C SER A 216 -10.79 3.86 13.66
N SER A 217 -10.47 4.80 12.77
CA SER A 217 -10.12 6.17 13.08
C SER A 217 -10.53 7.09 11.94
N LEU A 218 -10.61 8.40 12.18
CA LEU A 218 -10.96 9.35 11.14
C LEU A 218 -9.90 9.34 10.04
N GLY A 219 -10.33 9.23 8.79
CA GLY A 219 -9.49 9.18 7.62
C GLY A 219 -9.75 10.31 6.64
N VAL A 220 -8.68 10.83 6.05
CA VAL A 220 -8.73 11.84 4.99
C VAL A 220 -7.76 11.47 3.87
N PRO A 221 -8.02 11.86 2.61
CA PRO A 221 -7.06 11.66 1.54
C PRO A 221 -5.72 12.33 1.86
N ASP A 222 -4.61 11.70 1.54
CA ASP A 222 -3.28 12.26 1.82
C ASP A 222 -3.04 13.58 1.05
N THR A 223 -3.71 13.76 -0.09
CA THR A 223 -3.72 14.99 -0.89
C THR A 223 -4.39 16.17 -0.21
N SER A 224 -5.12 15.97 0.89
CA SER A 224 -5.78 17.01 1.69
C SER A 224 -4.86 17.62 2.75
N ILE A 225 -3.74 16.97 3.05
CA ILE A 225 -2.82 17.38 4.11
C ILE A 225 -1.79 18.38 3.58
N MET A 226 -1.62 19.48 4.31
CA MET A 226 -0.55 20.45 4.14
C MET A 226 0.41 20.37 5.32
N LEU A 227 1.70 20.28 5.05
CA LEU A 227 2.73 20.35 6.09
C LEU A 227 3.39 21.72 6.06
N GLU A 228 3.47 22.38 7.20
CA GLU A 228 4.19 23.63 7.40
C GLU A 228 5.08 23.49 8.64
N GLY A 229 6.37 23.33 8.42
CA GLY A 229 7.29 22.91 9.48
C GLY A 229 6.88 21.56 10.04
N ASP A 230 6.73 21.49 11.36
CA ASP A 230 6.35 20.27 12.08
C ASP A 230 4.84 20.11 12.26
N LYS A 231 4.03 21.00 11.66
CA LYS A 231 2.57 21.02 11.81
C LYS A 231 1.87 20.58 10.55
N ALA A 232 0.79 19.83 10.74
CA ALA A 232 -0.11 19.43 9.66
C ALA A 232 -1.40 20.26 9.70
N PHE A 233 -1.88 20.64 8.52
CA PHE A 233 -3.10 21.43 8.35
C PHE A 233 -3.98 20.84 7.27
N VAL A 234 -5.29 21.10 7.39
CA VAL A 234 -6.30 20.88 6.36
C VAL A 234 -7.09 22.14 6.12
N TYR A 235 -7.74 22.23 4.97
CA TYR A 235 -8.77 23.24 4.74
C TYR A 235 -10.15 22.63 4.98
N LYS A 236 -10.77 23.01 6.09
CA LYS A 236 -12.17 22.66 6.41
C LYS A 236 -13.11 23.61 5.69
N VAL A 237 -14.16 23.08 5.09
CA VAL A 237 -15.24 23.87 4.49
C VAL A 237 -16.23 24.23 5.59
N ILE A 238 -16.48 25.52 5.76
CA ILE A 238 -17.42 26.06 6.72
C ILE A 238 -18.61 26.72 6.02
N GLU A 239 -19.48 27.37 6.75
CA GLU A 239 -20.68 28.00 6.22
C GLU A 239 -20.42 28.91 5.02
N ASN A 240 -21.39 28.96 4.09
CA ASN A 240 -21.33 29.74 2.86
C ASN A 240 -20.14 29.41 1.93
N ASN A 241 -19.63 28.15 1.99
CA ASN A 241 -18.48 27.66 1.22
C ASN A 241 -17.18 28.45 1.49
N ASN A 242 -17.09 29.08 2.65
CA ASN A 242 -15.82 29.61 3.13
C ASN A 242 -14.93 28.43 3.58
N ILE A 243 -13.65 28.70 3.68
CA ILE A 243 -12.66 27.72 4.14
C ILE A 243 -11.92 28.24 5.36
N GLU A 244 -11.64 27.34 6.24
CA GLU A 244 -10.83 27.55 7.42
C GLU A 244 -9.60 26.64 7.36
N LYS A 245 -8.42 27.21 7.61
CA LYS A 245 -7.20 26.44 7.78
C LYS A 245 -7.17 25.91 9.21
N LYS A 246 -7.29 24.60 9.37
CA LYS A 246 -7.33 23.94 10.68
C LYS A 246 -6.10 23.07 10.89
N GLU A 247 -5.44 23.24 12.04
CA GLU A 247 -4.35 22.40 12.49
C GLU A 247 -4.90 21.04 12.89
N VAL A 248 -4.22 19.96 12.47
CA VAL A 248 -4.59 18.58 12.75
C VAL A 248 -3.39 17.78 13.23
N THR A 249 -3.64 16.81 14.09
CA THR A 249 -2.65 15.80 14.45
C THR A 249 -2.89 14.58 13.61
N ILE A 250 -1.88 14.22 12.81
CA ILE A 250 -1.95 13.06 11.90
C ILE A 250 -1.35 11.83 12.57
N GLY A 251 -1.90 10.67 12.24
CA GLY A 251 -1.40 9.35 12.60
C GLY A 251 -0.70 8.67 11.43
N ILE A 252 -0.99 7.40 11.25
CA ILE A 252 -0.42 6.59 10.18
C ILE A 252 -1.03 6.89 8.81
N ARG A 253 -0.31 6.46 7.76
CA ARG A 253 -0.76 6.58 6.37
C ARG A 253 -0.94 5.19 5.78
N ASN A 254 -2.13 4.90 5.26
CA ASN A 254 -2.45 3.66 4.58
C ASN A 254 -3.20 3.95 3.27
N GLU A 255 -2.80 3.31 2.19
CA GLU A 255 -3.55 3.24 0.93
C GLU A 255 -4.05 4.60 0.39
N GLY A 256 -3.26 5.66 0.57
CA GLY A 256 -3.59 7.02 0.12
C GLY A 256 -4.48 7.80 1.09
N LEU A 257 -4.76 7.23 2.27
CA LEU A 257 -5.43 7.88 3.38
C LEU A 257 -4.44 8.22 4.49
N VAL A 258 -4.75 9.27 5.24
CA VAL A 258 -4.04 9.70 6.45
C VAL A 258 -4.99 9.66 7.62
N GLU A 259 -4.57 9.00 8.67
CA GLU A 259 -5.29 8.96 9.94
C GLU A 259 -5.25 10.35 10.61
N ILE A 260 -6.39 10.80 11.12
CA ILE A 260 -6.51 12.01 11.92
C ILE A 260 -6.79 11.63 13.37
N LEU A 261 -5.84 11.97 14.23
CA LEU A 261 -5.94 11.70 15.67
C LEU A 261 -6.69 12.82 16.39
N PHE A 262 -6.46 14.09 15.98
CA PHE A 262 -7.12 15.26 16.56
C PHE A 262 -7.31 16.35 15.49
N GLY A 263 -8.34 17.19 15.71
CA GLY A 263 -8.56 18.41 14.94
C GLY A 263 -9.72 18.36 13.96
N LEU A 264 -10.31 17.22 13.69
CA LEU A 264 -11.52 17.07 12.85
C LEU A 264 -12.54 16.19 13.56
N ASP A 265 -13.80 16.37 13.17
CA ASP A 265 -14.92 15.54 13.58
C ASP A 265 -15.46 14.73 12.40
N GLU A 266 -16.11 13.61 12.68
CA GLU A 266 -16.78 12.81 11.65
C GLU A 266 -17.87 13.64 10.95
N GLY A 267 -17.91 13.59 9.63
CA GLY A 267 -18.83 14.38 8.81
C GLY A 267 -18.34 15.79 8.45
N ASP A 268 -17.21 16.22 8.97
CA ASP A 268 -16.58 17.47 8.51
C ASP A 268 -16.27 17.39 7.02
N THR A 269 -16.59 18.44 6.28
CA THR A 269 -16.22 18.54 4.86
C THR A 269 -14.87 19.24 4.72
N ILE A 270 -13.94 18.63 4.03
CA ILE A 270 -12.58 19.17 3.80
C ILE A 270 -12.23 19.23 2.32
N VAL A 271 -11.23 20.03 1.97
CA VAL A 271 -10.65 20.06 0.64
C VAL A 271 -9.82 18.80 0.43
N ALA A 272 -10.25 17.94 -0.51
CA ALA A 272 -9.57 16.68 -0.83
C ALA A 272 -8.42 16.84 -1.81
N ALA A 273 -8.53 17.77 -2.76
CA ALA A 273 -7.50 18.03 -3.77
C ALA A 273 -7.57 19.45 -4.30
N GLY A 274 -6.44 19.91 -4.86
CA GLY A 274 -6.35 21.26 -5.45
C GLY A 274 -5.99 22.35 -4.45
N LEU A 275 -5.31 22.02 -3.37
CA LEU A 275 -4.88 22.93 -2.30
C LEU A 275 -4.20 24.22 -2.82
N LYS A 276 -3.39 24.13 -3.90
CA LYS A 276 -2.72 25.28 -4.53
C LYS A 276 -3.69 26.34 -5.10
N LYS A 277 -4.95 25.97 -5.39
CA LYS A 277 -5.97 26.87 -5.92
C LYS A 277 -6.80 27.51 -4.82
N VAL A 278 -6.62 27.08 -3.60
CA VAL A 278 -7.37 27.53 -2.43
C VAL A 278 -6.80 28.84 -1.94
N ASN A 279 -7.65 29.87 -1.83
CA ASN A 279 -7.31 31.09 -1.12
C ASN A 279 -7.85 30.99 0.32
N PRO A 280 -6.98 31.04 1.36
CA PRO A 280 -7.39 30.87 2.75
C PRO A 280 -8.46 31.84 3.25
N LYS A 281 -8.65 32.96 2.56
CA LYS A 281 -9.67 33.99 2.87
C LYS A 281 -10.78 34.06 1.83
N GLY A 282 -10.85 33.09 0.92
CA GLY A 282 -11.79 33.08 -0.20
C GLY A 282 -12.88 32.03 -0.07
N LYS A 283 -13.85 32.15 -0.96
CA LYS A 283 -14.90 31.13 -1.14
C LYS A 283 -14.45 30.12 -2.19
N ILE A 284 -14.92 28.90 -2.05
CA ILE A 284 -14.75 27.84 -3.03
C ILE A 284 -16.10 27.44 -3.62
N LYS A 285 -16.09 26.78 -4.78
CA LYS A 285 -17.23 26.03 -5.30
C LYS A 285 -16.92 24.54 -5.03
N PRO A 286 -17.54 23.94 -4.00
CA PRO A 286 -17.25 22.54 -3.66
C PRO A 286 -17.76 21.61 -4.78
N ILE A 287 -16.93 20.65 -5.16
CA ILE A 287 -17.25 19.57 -6.07
C ILE A 287 -17.08 18.28 -5.26
N LYS A 288 -18.17 17.63 -4.92
CA LYS A 288 -18.11 16.31 -4.26
C LYS A 288 -17.72 15.26 -5.30
N LYS A 289 -16.79 14.39 -4.92
CA LYS A 289 -16.36 13.24 -5.72
C LYS A 289 -17.11 11.99 -5.27
#